data_ffc161f723e86650cdfdf59a33c96dd9
#
_entry.id   ffc161f723e86650cdfdf59a33c96dd9
#
_cell.length_a   1.000
_cell.length_b   1.000
_cell.length_c   1.000
_cell.angle_alpha   90.00
_cell.angle_beta   90.00
_cell.angle_gamma   90.00
#
_symmetry.space_group_name_H-M   'P 1'
#
loop_
_entity.id
_entity.type
_entity.pdbx_description
1 polymer ?
#
loop_
_entity_poly.entity_id
_entity_poly.type
_entity_poly.pdbx_seq_one_letter_code
_entity_poly.pdbx_strand_id
1 'polypeptide(L)'
;MSSSSHSTRMSAWPDGTGRLAAKPDSHLNGGMITESSLVLVALVPTPRDLEIARLLGWYRIPLRTAPKVVAVDYLAFYQPSSFGEEGGRIEFVAPVRGHELTTRGELLKDEADHPRANEEYYRLQLGELERLPRPITSDRWKRLTFLYTTGEYLLQANTLNDLVVRTDERATLWRSLRERARDEQAYSVDTSEPGLSPEVLMALLGIIETGGASAPEADD
;
A
#
# COMPACT_ATOMS: atom_id res chain seq x y z
N MET A 1 -38.30 -23.43 -73.75
CA MET A 1 -37.25 -24.34 -73.32
C MET A 1 -36.54 -23.78 -72.15
N SER A 2 -37.07 -24.08 -70.99
CA SER A 2 -36.57 -23.48 -69.76
C SER A 2 -36.19 -24.58 -68.78
N SER A 3 -34.93 -24.61 -68.45
CA SER A 3 -34.34 -25.58 -67.50
C SER A 3 -34.28 -24.91 -66.13
N SER A 4 -35.07 -25.40 -65.21
CA SER A 4 -35.05 -25.01 -63.80
C SER A 4 -34.02 -25.83 -63.06
N SER A 5 -33.00 -25.15 -62.51
CA SER A 5 -32.04 -25.73 -61.55
C SER A 5 -32.42 -25.39 -60.16
N HIS A 6 -32.82 -26.38 -59.37
CA HIS A 6 -33.04 -26.24 -57.93
C HIS A 6 -31.69 -26.24 -57.25
N SER A 7 -31.36 -25.13 -56.59
CA SER A 7 -30.20 -25.03 -55.68
C SER A 7 -30.66 -25.22 -54.23
N THR A 8 -30.20 -26.32 -53.64
CA THR A 8 -30.40 -26.67 -52.23
C THR A 8 -29.63 -25.71 -51.35
N ARG A 9 -30.33 -24.96 -50.53
CA ARG A 9 -29.77 -24.03 -49.57
C ARG A 9 -29.34 -24.80 -48.33
N MET A 10 -28.03 -25.02 -48.17
CA MET A 10 -27.44 -25.51 -46.91
C MET A 10 -27.41 -24.36 -45.92
N SER A 11 -28.12 -24.52 -44.81
CA SER A 11 -28.08 -23.65 -43.66
C SER A 11 -26.74 -23.81 -42.90
N ALA A 12 -25.88 -22.81 -43.00
CA ALA A 12 -24.69 -22.71 -42.18
C ALA A 12 -25.06 -22.27 -40.75
N TRP A 13 -24.62 -23.03 -39.79
CA TRP A 13 -24.66 -22.65 -38.37
C TRP A 13 -23.64 -21.55 -38.13
N PRO A 14 -23.94 -20.48 -37.34
CA PRO A 14 -22.93 -19.51 -36.96
C PRO A 14 -22.07 -20.13 -35.85
N ASP A 15 -20.79 -20.35 -36.19
CA ASP A 15 -19.76 -20.67 -35.21
C ASP A 15 -19.63 -19.54 -34.18
N GLY A 16 -20.23 -19.78 -33.02
CA GLY A 16 -20.11 -18.93 -31.88
C GLY A 16 -18.77 -19.08 -31.20
N THR A 17 -17.69 -18.67 -31.84
CA THR A 17 -16.42 -18.39 -31.16
C THR A 17 -16.51 -16.99 -30.53
N GLY A 18 -17.20 -16.91 -29.40
CA GLY A 18 -17.07 -15.80 -28.47
C GLY A 18 -15.59 -15.69 -28.06
N ARG A 19 -14.86 -14.85 -28.76
CA ARG A 19 -13.53 -14.40 -28.34
C ARG A 19 -13.70 -13.66 -27.04
N LEU A 20 -13.54 -14.36 -25.92
CA LEU A 20 -13.30 -13.71 -24.62
C LEU A 20 -12.12 -12.78 -24.85
N ALA A 21 -12.38 -11.49 -24.78
CA ALA A 21 -11.32 -10.49 -24.75
C ALA A 21 -10.41 -10.85 -23.58
N ALA A 22 -9.19 -11.28 -23.88
CA ALA A 22 -8.17 -11.50 -22.87
C ALA A 22 -8.01 -10.16 -22.11
N LYS A 23 -8.27 -10.19 -20.81
CA LYS A 23 -7.89 -9.07 -19.91
C LYS A 23 -6.41 -8.80 -20.18
N PRO A 24 -5.98 -7.54 -20.36
CA PRO A 24 -4.57 -7.25 -20.47
C PRO A 24 -3.93 -7.64 -19.15
N ASP A 25 -3.01 -8.60 -19.19
CA ASP A 25 -2.14 -8.94 -18.07
C ASP A 25 -1.28 -7.70 -17.80
N SER A 26 -1.69 -6.90 -16.83
CA SER A 26 -0.94 -5.74 -16.37
C SER A 26 0.19 -6.21 -15.45
N HIS A 27 1.26 -6.74 -16.08
CA HIS A 27 2.51 -7.02 -15.39
C HIS A 27 3.20 -5.70 -15.09
N LEU A 28 3.04 -5.21 -13.84
CA LEU A 28 3.85 -4.14 -13.30
C LEU A 28 5.12 -4.78 -12.69
N ASN A 29 6.29 -4.28 -13.10
CA ASN A 29 7.59 -4.81 -12.67
C ASN A 29 7.80 -4.59 -11.17
N GLY A 30 7.70 -5.63 -10.36
CA GLY A 30 8.01 -5.53 -8.92
C GLY A 30 6.98 -6.13 -7.97
N GLY A 31 5.79 -6.40 -8.44
CA GLY A 31 4.70 -7.09 -7.76
C GLY A 31 3.44 -6.94 -8.59
N MET A 32 2.77 -8.03 -8.86
CA MET A 32 1.54 -7.99 -9.65
C MET A 32 0.41 -7.45 -8.78
N ILE A 33 -0.17 -6.29 -9.15
CA ILE A 33 -1.41 -5.81 -8.51
C ILE A 33 -2.51 -6.82 -8.81
N THR A 34 -3.00 -7.48 -7.78
CA THR A 34 -4.13 -8.41 -7.88
C THR A 34 -5.45 -7.66 -7.68
N GLU A 35 -6.55 -8.22 -8.13
CA GLU A 35 -7.89 -7.65 -7.96
C GLU A 35 -8.20 -7.35 -6.47
N SER A 36 -7.73 -8.22 -5.57
CA SER A 36 -7.95 -8.10 -4.13
C SER A 36 -6.93 -7.21 -3.39
N SER A 37 -5.88 -6.72 -4.06
CA SER A 37 -4.88 -5.85 -3.44
C SER A 37 -5.53 -4.62 -2.81
N LEU A 38 -5.19 -4.31 -1.56
CA LEU A 38 -5.63 -3.08 -0.88
C LEU A 38 -4.78 -1.91 -1.35
N VAL A 39 -5.44 -0.89 -1.87
CA VAL A 39 -4.76 0.30 -2.40
C VAL A 39 -5.19 1.54 -1.63
N LEU A 40 -4.21 2.30 -1.17
CA LEU A 40 -4.42 3.64 -0.62
C LEU A 40 -4.04 4.69 -1.67
N VAL A 41 -4.99 5.46 -2.13
CA VAL A 41 -4.71 6.66 -2.92
C VAL A 41 -4.36 7.78 -1.96
N ALA A 42 -3.18 8.38 -2.11
CA ALA A 42 -2.68 9.47 -1.28
C ALA A 42 -2.34 10.70 -2.12
N LEU A 43 -2.71 11.87 -1.59
CA LEU A 43 -2.33 13.15 -2.18
C LEU A 43 -0.82 13.37 -2.04
N VAL A 44 -0.12 13.63 -3.14
CA VAL A 44 1.27 14.05 -3.14
C VAL A 44 1.33 15.59 -3.16
N PRO A 45 1.77 16.24 -2.08
CA PRO A 45 1.69 17.70 -1.97
C PRO A 45 2.53 18.45 -3.01
N THR A 46 3.73 17.95 -3.30
CA THR A 46 4.69 18.63 -4.20
C THR A 46 5.42 17.64 -5.11
N PRO A 47 5.95 18.11 -6.26
CA PRO A 47 6.82 17.28 -7.11
C PRO A 47 8.03 16.72 -6.37
N ARG A 48 8.60 17.46 -5.39
CA ARG A 48 9.70 16.97 -4.55
C ARG A 48 9.32 15.72 -3.75
N ASP A 49 8.09 15.66 -3.21
CA ASP A 49 7.63 14.48 -2.47
C ASP A 49 7.48 13.25 -3.38
N LEU A 50 7.09 13.44 -4.63
CA LEU A 50 7.06 12.36 -5.63
C LEU A 50 8.47 11.90 -6.01
N GLU A 51 9.42 12.83 -6.16
CA GLU A 51 10.83 12.49 -6.42
C GLU A 51 11.47 11.74 -5.24
N ILE A 52 11.15 12.11 -4.00
CA ILE A 52 11.57 11.38 -2.81
C ILE A 52 11.03 9.94 -2.87
N ALA A 53 9.74 9.76 -3.17
CA ALA A 53 9.14 8.44 -3.30
C ALA A 53 9.84 7.61 -4.40
N ARG A 54 10.14 8.23 -5.54
CA ARG A 54 10.76 7.59 -6.70
C ARG A 54 12.23 7.22 -6.48
N LEU A 55 13.02 8.15 -5.92
CA LEU A 55 14.47 7.99 -5.81
C LEU A 55 14.90 7.34 -4.51
N LEU A 56 14.21 7.63 -3.41
CA LEU A 56 14.56 7.17 -2.08
C LEU A 56 13.68 6.04 -1.57
N GLY A 57 12.62 5.66 -2.31
CA GLY A 57 11.77 4.52 -1.98
C GLY A 57 10.95 4.70 -0.70
N TRP A 58 10.55 5.92 -0.35
CA TRP A 58 9.67 6.15 0.79
C TRP A 58 8.73 7.34 0.59
N TYR A 59 7.59 7.29 1.28
CA TYR A 59 6.60 8.36 1.30
C TYR A 59 6.15 8.64 2.74
N ARG A 60 5.81 9.90 3.04
CA ARG A 60 5.43 10.35 4.39
C ARG A 60 3.98 10.78 4.45
N ILE A 61 3.31 10.41 5.54
CA ILE A 61 1.94 10.85 5.84
C ILE A 61 1.95 11.45 7.26
N PRO A 62 1.55 12.73 7.44
CA PRO A 62 1.49 13.32 8.78
C PRO A 62 0.53 12.54 9.67
N LEU A 63 0.96 12.13 10.87
CA LEU A 63 0.16 11.30 11.78
C LEU A 63 -1.22 11.92 12.07
N ARG A 64 -1.27 13.23 12.29
CA ARG A 64 -2.52 13.95 12.61
C ARG A 64 -3.58 13.89 11.51
N THR A 65 -3.21 13.66 10.25
CA THR A 65 -4.11 13.58 9.10
C THR A 65 -4.12 12.21 8.45
N ALA A 66 -3.36 11.27 9.01
CA ALA A 66 -3.23 9.94 8.46
C ALA A 66 -4.58 9.22 8.42
N PRO A 67 -4.80 8.38 7.42
CA PRO A 67 -5.94 7.48 7.40
C PRO A 67 -5.79 6.43 8.51
N LYS A 68 -6.91 5.82 8.92
CA LYS A 68 -6.92 4.86 10.05
C LYS A 68 -6.03 3.64 9.84
N VAL A 69 -5.78 3.26 8.61
CA VAL A 69 -4.97 2.09 8.23
C VAL A 69 -3.97 2.53 7.18
N VAL A 70 -2.69 2.36 7.45
CA VAL A 70 -1.61 2.61 6.50
C VAL A 70 -0.98 1.32 5.98
N ALA A 71 -1.28 0.19 6.63
CA ALA A 71 -0.89 -1.14 6.21
C ALA A 71 -1.73 -1.60 5.00
N VAL A 72 -1.33 -1.18 3.81
CA VAL A 72 -1.95 -1.50 2.53
C VAL A 72 -0.92 -2.18 1.62
N ASP A 73 -1.39 -2.81 0.54
CA ASP A 73 -0.48 -3.49 -0.39
C ASP A 73 0.18 -2.50 -1.37
N TYR A 74 -0.56 -1.46 -1.77
CA TYR A 74 -0.09 -0.45 -2.72
C TYR A 74 -0.48 0.96 -2.32
N LEU A 75 0.39 1.90 -2.68
CA LEU A 75 0.14 3.33 -2.62
C LEU A 75 0.01 3.88 -4.04
N ALA A 76 -1.10 4.57 -4.34
CA ALA A 76 -1.33 5.27 -5.61
C ALA A 76 -1.22 6.79 -5.38
N PHE A 77 -0.44 7.48 -6.21
CA PHE A 77 -0.03 8.86 -6.01
C PHE A 77 -0.94 9.82 -6.77
N TYR A 78 -1.84 10.51 -6.06
CA TYR A 78 -2.63 11.58 -6.66
C TYR A 78 -1.84 12.88 -6.69
N GLN A 79 -1.58 13.37 -7.89
CA GLN A 79 -0.89 14.61 -8.18
C GLN A 79 -1.92 15.76 -8.29
N PRO A 80 -1.94 16.73 -7.35
CA PRO A 80 -2.87 17.86 -7.40
C PRO A 80 -2.45 18.89 -8.46
N SER A 81 -3.25 19.95 -8.60
CA SER A 81 -2.99 21.04 -9.57
C SER A 81 -1.64 21.74 -9.40
N SER A 82 -0.98 21.62 -8.24
CA SER A 82 0.39 22.11 -8.01
C SER A 82 1.44 21.46 -8.92
N PHE A 83 1.10 20.34 -9.58
CA PHE A 83 1.94 19.67 -10.57
C PHE A 83 1.81 20.26 -11.99
N GLY A 84 1.07 21.36 -12.18
CA GLY A 84 0.89 22.00 -13.48
C GLY A 84 0.15 21.09 -14.46
N GLU A 85 0.72 20.87 -15.64
CA GLU A 85 0.13 20.02 -16.69
C GLU A 85 0.00 18.55 -16.28
N GLU A 86 0.80 18.11 -15.35
CA GLU A 86 0.75 16.75 -14.79
C GLU A 86 -0.19 16.64 -13.59
N GLY A 87 -0.87 17.70 -13.23
CA GLY A 87 -1.81 17.74 -12.13
C GLY A 87 -3.18 17.14 -12.44
N GLY A 88 -3.94 16.87 -11.37
CA GLY A 88 -5.30 16.35 -11.47
C GLY A 88 -5.36 14.87 -11.87
N ARG A 89 -4.33 14.06 -11.61
CA ARG A 89 -4.30 12.66 -12.02
C ARG A 89 -3.52 11.75 -11.07
N ILE A 90 -3.74 10.46 -11.19
CA ILE A 90 -2.88 9.41 -10.66
C ILE A 90 -2.13 8.81 -11.84
N GLU A 91 -0.82 8.85 -11.80
CA GLU A 91 0.05 8.33 -12.85
C GLU A 91 0.98 7.23 -12.35
N PHE A 92 1.29 7.24 -11.05
CA PHE A 92 2.22 6.31 -10.43
C PHE A 92 1.59 5.54 -9.28
N VAL A 93 2.07 4.31 -9.11
CA VAL A 93 1.72 3.40 -8.02
C VAL A 93 2.99 2.71 -7.54
N ALA A 94 3.04 2.34 -6.25
CA ALA A 94 4.15 1.59 -5.70
C ALA A 94 3.67 0.55 -4.70
N PRO A 95 4.28 -0.63 -4.61
CA PRO A 95 4.02 -1.58 -3.54
C PRO A 95 4.52 -1.02 -2.21
N VAL A 96 3.74 -1.18 -1.15
CA VAL A 96 4.12 -0.82 0.22
C VAL A 96 4.80 -2.04 0.85
N ARG A 97 6.03 -1.86 1.31
CA ARG A 97 6.85 -2.92 1.92
C ARG A 97 6.81 -2.90 3.44
N GLY A 98 6.40 -1.78 4.03
CA GLY A 98 6.30 -1.58 5.46
C GLY A 98 6.08 -0.12 5.79
N HIS A 99 5.88 0.17 7.07
CA HIS A 99 5.78 1.54 7.56
C HIS A 99 6.32 1.61 8.99
N GLU A 100 6.71 2.81 9.37
CA GLU A 100 7.20 3.13 10.70
C GLU A 100 6.74 4.52 11.13
N LEU A 101 6.69 4.77 12.41
CA LEU A 101 6.43 6.09 12.97
C LEU A 101 7.77 6.78 13.20
N THR A 102 7.89 8.03 12.76
CA THR A 102 9.12 8.81 12.86
C THR A 102 8.80 10.30 12.91
N THR A 103 9.78 11.13 13.23
CA THR A 103 9.60 12.58 13.26
C THR A 103 10.03 13.25 11.95
N ARG A 104 9.55 14.46 11.69
CA ARG A 104 9.96 15.25 10.53
C ARG A 104 11.48 15.46 10.47
N GLY A 105 12.10 15.80 11.61
CA GLY A 105 13.54 16.06 11.69
C GLY A 105 14.40 14.82 11.36
N GLU A 106 13.92 13.63 11.71
CA GLU A 106 14.57 12.37 11.35
C GLU A 106 14.45 12.07 9.87
N LEU A 107 13.28 12.38 9.26
CA LEU A 107 13.04 12.17 7.83
C LEU A 107 13.81 13.15 6.93
N LEU A 108 13.85 14.42 7.33
CA LEU A 108 14.43 15.52 6.57
C LEU A 108 15.55 16.17 7.39
N LYS A 109 16.73 15.58 7.32
CA LYS A 109 17.90 16.03 8.10
C LYS A 109 18.34 17.47 7.78
N ASP A 110 18.03 17.94 6.58
CA ASP A 110 18.21 19.33 6.14
C ASP A 110 17.20 20.31 6.74
N GLU A 111 16.16 19.80 7.40
CA GLU A 111 15.11 20.59 8.05
C GLU A 111 15.06 20.34 9.59
N ALA A 112 16.16 19.97 10.21
CA ALA A 112 16.21 19.65 11.65
C ALA A 112 15.76 20.82 12.56
N ASP A 113 16.04 22.06 12.16
CA ASP A 113 15.66 23.28 12.88
C ASP A 113 14.27 23.82 12.50
N HIS A 114 13.52 23.07 11.69
CA HIS A 114 12.18 23.48 11.29
C HIS A 114 11.23 23.52 12.50
N PRO A 115 10.31 24.51 12.64
CA PRO A 115 9.37 24.60 13.76
C PRO A 115 8.50 23.35 13.98
N ARG A 116 8.39 22.49 12.97
CA ARG A 116 7.66 21.22 12.99
C ARG A 116 8.59 20.01 13.00
N ALA A 117 9.85 20.14 13.41
CA ALA A 117 10.81 19.02 13.41
C ALA A 117 10.31 17.82 14.23
N ASN A 118 9.59 18.08 15.31
CA ASN A 118 9.01 17.05 16.20
C ASN A 118 7.63 16.54 15.75
N GLU A 119 7.08 17.01 14.61
CA GLU A 119 5.80 16.51 14.12
C GLU A 119 5.98 15.07 13.63
N GLU A 120 5.08 14.18 14.09
CA GLU A 120 5.14 12.75 13.77
C GLU A 120 4.53 12.43 12.43
N TYR A 121 5.14 11.47 11.74
CA TYR A 121 4.77 10.99 10.41
C TYR A 121 4.84 9.46 10.35
N TYR A 122 3.92 8.88 9.61
CA TYR A 122 4.17 7.56 9.06
C TYR A 122 5.15 7.70 7.89
N ARG A 123 6.25 6.95 7.95
CA ARG A 123 7.14 6.72 6.82
C ARG A 123 6.79 5.38 6.19
N LEU A 124 6.21 5.39 5.00
CA LEU A 124 5.91 4.19 4.23
C LEU A 124 7.14 3.84 3.38
N GLN A 125 7.64 2.63 3.55
CA GLN A 125 8.70 2.06 2.72
C GLN A 125 8.06 1.52 1.44
N LEU A 126 8.59 1.92 0.29
CA LEU A 126 8.03 1.61 -1.01
C LEU A 126 8.94 0.71 -1.82
N GLY A 127 8.36 -0.13 -2.66
CA GLY A 127 9.08 -0.68 -3.78
C GLY A 127 9.24 0.34 -4.91
N GLU A 128 9.63 -0.13 -6.08
CA GLU A 128 9.78 0.70 -7.26
C GLU A 128 8.45 1.38 -7.64
N LEU A 129 8.51 2.66 -7.98
CA LEU A 129 7.37 3.37 -8.52
C LEU A 129 7.15 2.94 -9.97
N GLU A 130 5.95 2.46 -10.23
CA GLU A 130 5.52 2.00 -11.53
C GLU A 130 4.51 2.97 -12.13
N ARG A 131 4.65 3.22 -13.43
CA ARG A 131 3.72 4.07 -14.14
C ARG A 131 2.50 3.26 -14.58
N LEU A 132 1.30 3.76 -14.30
CA LEU A 132 0.08 3.15 -14.79
C LEU A 132 0.03 3.17 -16.33
N PRO A 133 -0.53 2.16 -16.98
CA PRO A 133 -0.67 2.12 -18.44
C PRO A 133 -1.42 3.32 -19.02
N ARG A 134 -2.30 3.90 -18.21
CA ARG A 134 -3.02 5.15 -18.48
C ARG A 134 -3.26 5.91 -17.19
N PRO A 135 -3.13 7.25 -17.20
CA PRO A 135 -3.42 8.07 -16.03
C PRO A 135 -4.91 8.01 -15.67
N ILE A 136 -5.19 8.01 -14.37
CA ILE A 136 -6.56 8.13 -13.84
C ILE A 136 -6.79 9.60 -13.51
N THR A 137 -7.74 10.24 -14.19
CA THR A 137 -7.96 11.68 -14.11
C THR A 137 -8.93 12.09 -13.02
N SER A 138 -8.81 13.34 -12.52
CA SER A 138 -9.62 13.81 -11.39
C SER A 138 -11.06 14.20 -11.75
N ASP A 139 -11.40 14.37 -13.01
CA ASP A 139 -12.72 14.79 -13.50
C ASP A 139 -13.35 15.90 -12.64
N ARG A 140 -14.22 15.55 -11.65
CA ARG A 140 -14.95 16.49 -10.79
C ARG A 140 -14.40 16.65 -9.38
N TRP A 141 -13.38 15.90 -9.00
CA TRP A 141 -12.82 15.96 -7.66
C TRP A 141 -11.97 17.21 -7.47
N LYS A 142 -12.42 18.08 -6.56
CA LYS A 142 -11.67 19.30 -6.21
C LYS A 142 -10.63 19.08 -5.11
N ARG A 143 -10.86 18.08 -4.25
CA ARG A 143 -9.97 17.75 -3.12
C ARG A 143 -10.01 16.25 -2.88
N LEU A 144 -8.84 15.65 -2.83
CA LEU A 144 -8.62 14.28 -2.41
C LEU A 144 -7.43 14.29 -1.45
N THR A 145 -7.61 13.76 -0.24
CA THR A 145 -6.48 13.53 0.68
C THR A 145 -6.13 12.06 0.68
N PHE A 146 -7.11 11.20 0.98
CA PHE A 146 -6.97 9.74 0.97
C PHE A 146 -8.23 9.09 0.45
N LEU A 147 -8.06 7.98 -0.25
CA LEU A 147 -9.14 7.12 -0.72
C LEU A 147 -8.67 5.66 -0.69
N TYR A 148 -9.42 4.77 -0.03
CA TYR A 148 -9.18 3.34 -0.13
C TYR A 148 -9.93 2.76 -1.32
N THR A 149 -9.22 1.89 -2.04
CA THR A 149 -9.78 1.14 -3.17
C THR A 149 -9.13 -0.25 -3.25
N THR A 150 -9.48 -1.03 -4.25
CA THR A 150 -8.85 -2.32 -4.53
C THR A 150 -8.09 -2.28 -5.83
N GLY A 151 -7.24 -3.29 -6.06
CA GLY A 151 -6.51 -3.42 -7.31
C GLY A 151 -7.45 -3.56 -8.52
N GLU A 152 -8.59 -4.24 -8.37
CA GLU A 152 -9.61 -4.35 -9.42
C GLU A 152 -10.09 -2.98 -9.88
N TYR A 153 -10.52 -2.12 -8.94
CA TYR A 153 -10.97 -0.76 -9.24
C TYR A 153 -9.85 0.07 -9.84
N LEU A 154 -8.62 -0.04 -9.31
CA LEU A 154 -7.47 0.72 -9.81
C LEU A 154 -7.14 0.39 -11.27
N LEU A 155 -7.14 -0.90 -11.63
CA LEU A 155 -6.78 -1.34 -12.97
C LEU A 155 -7.83 -1.00 -14.03
N GLN A 156 -9.10 -0.86 -13.63
CA GLN A 156 -10.22 -0.55 -14.52
C GLN A 156 -10.53 0.94 -14.60
N ALA A 157 -10.07 1.75 -13.63
CA ALA A 157 -10.41 3.16 -13.51
C ALA A 157 -9.88 4.01 -14.68
N ASN A 158 -10.68 4.97 -15.10
CA ASN A 158 -10.30 6.07 -15.97
C ASN A 158 -10.35 7.41 -15.22
N THR A 159 -11.23 7.50 -14.22
CA THR A 159 -11.43 8.69 -13.39
C THR A 159 -11.36 8.33 -11.90
N LEU A 160 -11.16 9.34 -11.03
CA LEU A 160 -11.20 9.13 -9.57
C LEU A 160 -12.55 8.61 -9.06
N ASN A 161 -13.65 8.88 -9.78
CA ASN A 161 -14.97 8.35 -9.44
C ASN A 161 -15.01 6.82 -9.56
N ASP A 162 -14.27 6.26 -10.49
CA ASP A 162 -14.22 4.82 -10.74
C ASP A 162 -13.48 4.06 -9.63
N LEU A 163 -12.67 4.77 -8.82
CA LEU A 163 -11.95 4.20 -7.67
C LEU A 163 -12.83 4.04 -6.43
N VAL A 164 -14.02 4.65 -6.43
CA VAL A 164 -14.92 4.63 -5.27
C VAL A 164 -15.61 3.28 -5.18
N VAL A 165 -15.17 2.45 -4.24
CA VAL A 165 -15.81 1.15 -3.97
C VAL A 165 -17.19 1.35 -3.40
N ARG A 166 -18.21 0.76 -4.02
CA ARG A 166 -19.63 0.92 -3.70
C ARG A 166 -20.24 -0.41 -3.29
N THR A 167 -21.41 -0.33 -2.63
CA THR A 167 -22.26 -1.49 -2.28
C THR A 167 -21.60 -2.56 -1.40
N ASP A 168 -21.81 -3.82 -1.68
CA ASP A 168 -21.38 -4.96 -0.86
C ASP A 168 -19.85 -5.12 -0.81
N GLU A 169 -19.16 -4.73 -1.88
CA GLU A 169 -17.69 -4.73 -1.96
C GLU A 169 -17.07 -3.76 -0.97
N ARG A 170 -17.78 -2.65 -0.66
CA ARG A 170 -17.35 -1.72 0.38
C ARG A 170 -17.28 -2.38 1.76
N ALA A 171 -18.21 -3.25 2.08
CA ALA A 171 -18.20 -3.99 3.34
C ALA A 171 -17.00 -4.95 3.41
N THR A 172 -16.67 -5.58 2.30
CA THR A 172 -15.51 -6.46 2.17
C THR A 172 -14.21 -5.67 2.31
N LEU A 173 -14.06 -4.56 1.60
CA LEU A 173 -12.90 -3.66 1.72
C LEU A 173 -12.68 -3.22 3.17
N TRP A 174 -13.74 -2.76 3.86
CA TRP A 174 -13.64 -2.34 5.26
C TRP A 174 -13.35 -3.48 6.22
N ARG A 175 -13.78 -4.69 5.90
CA ARG A 175 -13.41 -5.88 6.68
C ARG A 175 -11.91 -6.15 6.57
N SER A 176 -11.37 -6.20 5.36
CA SER A 176 -9.95 -6.41 5.11
C SER A 176 -9.08 -5.33 5.76
N LEU A 177 -9.49 -4.06 5.68
CA LEU A 177 -8.78 -2.97 6.36
C LEU A 177 -8.80 -3.12 7.90
N ARG A 178 -9.92 -3.58 8.48
CA ARG A 178 -9.98 -3.84 9.93
C ARG A 178 -9.14 -5.02 10.36
N GLU A 179 -9.06 -6.06 9.56
CA GLU A 179 -8.19 -7.22 9.80
C GLU A 179 -6.73 -6.77 9.80
N ARG A 180 -6.29 -6.03 8.80
CA ARG A 180 -4.93 -5.44 8.76
C ARG A 180 -4.63 -4.58 10.00
N ALA A 181 -5.54 -3.73 10.41
CA ALA A 181 -5.35 -2.90 11.61
C ALA A 181 -5.22 -3.72 12.90
N ARG A 182 -5.91 -4.85 13.01
CA ARG A 182 -5.80 -5.75 14.16
C ARG A 182 -4.48 -6.51 14.17
N ASP A 183 -4.07 -7.03 13.02
CA ASP A 183 -2.81 -7.76 12.87
C ASP A 183 -1.63 -6.84 13.21
N GLU A 184 -1.68 -5.59 12.79
CA GLU A 184 -0.68 -4.56 13.10
C GLU A 184 -0.60 -4.27 14.62
N GLN A 185 -1.75 -4.13 15.28
CA GLN A 185 -1.80 -3.94 16.73
C GLN A 185 -1.27 -5.16 17.49
N ALA A 186 -1.62 -6.37 17.06
CA ALA A 186 -1.13 -7.60 17.67
C ALA A 186 0.39 -7.72 17.53
N TYR A 187 0.94 -7.42 16.36
CA TYR A 187 2.38 -7.42 16.11
C TYR A 187 3.12 -6.37 16.94
N SER A 188 2.55 -5.17 17.10
CA SER A 188 3.14 -4.11 17.93
C SER A 188 3.19 -4.46 19.41
N VAL A 189 2.24 -5.24 19.91
CA VAL A 189 2.22 -5.71 21.30
C VAL A 189 3.25 -6.82 21.52
N ASP A 190 3.48 -7.69 20.54
CA ASP A 190 4.42 -8.81 20.65
C ASP A 190 5.89 -8.35 20.47
N THR A 191 6.11 -7.22 19.81
CA THR A 191 7.44 -6.58 19.63
C THR A 191 7.83 -5.70 20.82
N SER A 192 6.94 -5.48 21.78
CA SER A 192 7.32 -5.01 23.12
C SER A 192 8.24 -6.08 23.69
N GLU A 193 9.54 -5.79 23.75
CA GLU A 193 10.63 -6.72 24.13
C GLU A 193 10.16 -7.74 25.16
N PRO A 194 10.53 -9.04 25.03
CA PRO A 194 10.43 -9.95 26.15
C PRO A 194 11.23 -9.28 27.27
N GLY A 195 10.52 -8.57 28.15
CA GLY A 195 11.14 -7.89 29.26
C GLY A 195 12.06 -8.90 29.91
N LEU A 196 13.37 -8.60 29.93
CA LEU A 196 14.34 -9.45 30.61
C LEU A 196 13.68 -9.83 31.93
N SER A 197 13.55 -11.11 32.21
CA SER A 197 12.91 -11.54 33.44
C SER A 197 13.59 -10.77 34.59
N PRO A 198 12.90 -10.41 35.64
CA PRO A 198 13.50 -9.68 36.76
C PRO A 198 14.79 -10.31 37.25
N GLU A 199 14.92 -11.62 37.13
CA GLU A 199 16.11 -12.39 37.47
C GLU A 199 17.30 -12.11 36.54
N VAL A 200 17.05 -12.03 35.22
CA VAL A 200 18.08 -11.68 34.23
C VAL A 200 18.49 -10.22 34.37
N LEU A 201 17.55 -9.33 34.65
CA LEU A 201 17.83 -7.93 34.91
C LEU A 201 18.67 -7.75 36.19
N MET A 202 18.34 -8.48 37.24
CA MET A 202 19.06 -8.46 38.52
C MET A 202 20.47 -9.06 38.38
N ALA A 203 20.64 -10.11 37.57
CA ALA A 203 21.94 -10.68 37.25
C ALA A 203 22.81 -9.71 36.42
N LEU A 204 22.22 -9.01 35.45
CA LEU A 204 22.91 -8.03 34.60
C LEU A 204 23.33 -6.78 35.39
N LEU A 205 22.58 -6.41 36.43
CA LEU A 205 22.88 -5.31 37.34
C LEU A 205 23.87 -5.70 38.45
N GLY A 206 24.33 -6.96 38.49
CA GLY A 206 25.28 -7.43 39.51
C GLY A 206 24.69 -7.50 40.93
N ILE A 207 23.35 -7.54 41.08
CA ILE A 207 22.65 -7.55 42.36
C ILE A 207 22.45 -8.98 42.93
N ILE A 208 22.59 -9.99 42.04
CA ILE A 208 22.58 -11.43 42.45
C ILE A 208 23.99 -11.95 42.22
N GLU A 209 24.74 -12.18 43.30
CA GLU A 209 25.92 -13.05 43.29
C GLU A 209 25.48 -14.47 42.98
N THR A 210 26.01 -15.05 41.90
CA THR A 210 25.87 -16.48 41.65
C THR A 210 26.55 -17.23 42.81
N GLY A 211 25.72 -17.79 43.70
CA GLY A 211 26.18 -18.52 44.87
C GLY A 211 27.18 -19.60 44.49
N GLY A 212 28.35 -19.50 45.09
CA GLY A 212 29.44 -20.43 44.90
C GLY A 212 29.01 -21.86 45.25
N ALA A 213 29.28 -22.77 44.34
CA ALA A 213 29.23 -24.21 44.59
C ALA A 213 30.26 -24.52 45.67
N SER A 214 29.78 -24.84 46.86
CA SER A 214 30.58 -25.45 47.95
C SER A 214 31.06 -26.82 47.51
N ALA A 215 32.37 -26.99 47.44
CA ALA A 215 33.01 -28.29 47.20
C ALA A 215 32.77 -29.21 48.44
N PRO A 216 32.53 -30.53 48.23
CA PRO A 216 32.47 -31.45 49.38
C PRO A 216 33.87 -31.67 49.91
N GLU A 217 34.03 -31.44 51.23
CA GLU A 217 35.19 -31.86 52.00
C GLU A 217 35.28 -33.40 51.95
N ALA A 218 36.44 -33.89 51.58
CA ALA A 218 36.81 -35.28 51.75
C ALA A 218 37.22 -35.49 53.21
N ASP A 219 36.50 -36.35 53.91
CA ASP A 219 36.84 -36.83 55.25
C ASP A 219 37.77 -38.05 55.10
N ASP A 220 38.85 -38.05 55.87
CA ASP A 220 39.90 -39.08 55.99
C ASP A 220 39.48 -40.10 57.02
#